data_277825c6e6ef88b7274ba4d4c099ec83
#
_entry.id   277825c6e6ef88b7274ba4d4c099ec83
#
_cell.length_a   1.000
_cell.length_b   1.000
_cell.length_c   1.000
_cell.angle_alpha   90.00
_cell.angle_beta   90.00
_cell.angle_gamma   90.00
#
_symmetry.space_group_name_H-M   'P 1'
#
loop_
_entity.id
_entity.type
_entity.pdbx_description
1 polymer ?
#
loop_
_entity_poly.entity_id
_entity_poly.type
_entity_poly.pdbx_seq_one_letter_code
_entity_poly.pdbx_strand_id
1 'polypeptide(L)'
;MIKIKYSIWPYIKANGQVAIRVRWNSKQYEVTFITGVYADPTKWDEDGHKAIRGTKHVVRNMSFDYSEINERINDFRQEIELAFDKYSLKNSIPSSNELKEMVNKALGRIDNSKQVEFVAIKKKSMKQMLDWFLEEGGRDKNWDDVAKEKYTQAFQHLTKANPGIKPDKITVEHMYKLKNWYIKNEYRNRTINKQITMLKGFLKWINTKDGYEVPSAVLSYETNLKVLPKTVTFLHYDELLHFAHFKFEDDKSGRLSRARDYWCFMAFTSLRISDLLRLSNVHIIDGRIEMFAKKTGEHLYIPLTNDALAIIDKYKSKGNDDKHVFDIPSAQKLNDAIKDAAKAAGLDRTINEVYYIGTERKEESNPFCKIISNHDARRTFVSCSLAMGIPAETVMKCTGHKSYNTMKPYIETAVETQTLQMEKWNGNMFRSKIINLLDDEDENFLKDVLSYIQAKQSQKLQQKQSPEYLQMS
;
A
#
# COMPACT_ATOMS: atom_id res chain seq x y z
N MET A 1 42.95 -11.00 -5.11
CA MET A 1 42.32 -12.18 -5.73
C MET A 1 40.85 -12.19 -5.30
N ILE A 2 39.90 -12.06 -6.23
CA ILE A 2 38.47 -12.09 -5.93
C ILE A 2 38.09 -13.53 -5.57
N LYS A 3 37.63 -13.76 -4.33
CA LYS A 3 37.10 -15.07 -3.96
C LYS A 3 35.61 -15.11 -4.32
N ILE A 4 35.25 -15.97 -5.27
CA ILE A 4 33.86 -16.22 -5.63
C ILE A 4 33.28 -17.15 -4.57
N LYS A 5 32.29 -16.63 -3.79
CA LYS A 5 31.50 -17.45 -2.88
C LYS A 5 30.30 -17.99 -3.63
N TYR A 6 30.20 -19.29 -3.73
CA TYR A 6 29.07 -19.96 -4.39
C TYR A 6 28.53 -21.12 -3.55
N SER A 7 27.28 -21.48 -3.83
CA SER A 7 26.61 -22.63 -3.25
C SER A 7 25.94 -23.45 -4.35
N ILE A 8 26.14 -24.75 -4.32
CA ILE A 8 25.61 -25.70 -5.31
C ILE A 8 24.68 -26.66 -4.60
N TRP A 9 23.40 -26.72 -5.04
CA TRP A 9 22.45 -27.69 -4.51
C TRP A 9 21.76 -28.46 -5.65
N PRO A 10 21.93 -29.75 -5.75
CA PRO A 10 21.00 -30.58 -6.51
C PRO A 10 19.69 -30.78 -5.75
N TYR A 11 18.60 -30.70 -6.49
CA TYR A 11 17.27 -30.96 -5.97
C TYR A 11 16.40 -31.64 -7.03
N ILE A 12 15.37 -32.35 -6.56
CA ILE A 12 14.44 -33.04 -7.45
C ILE A 12 13.19 -32.18 -7.69
N LYS A 13 12.74 -32.12 -8.93
CA LYS A 13 11.47 -31.49 -9.29
C LYS A 13 10.30 -32.46 -9.11
N ALA A 14 9.07 -31.93 -9.05
CA ALA A 14 7.86 -32.76 -8.90
C ALA A 14 7.71 -33.84 -9.99
N ASN A 15 8.27 -33.64 -11.17
CA ASN A 15 8.29 -34.61 -12.27
C ASN A 15 9.45 -35.60 -12.19
N GLY A 16 10.19 -35.66 -11.10
CA GLY A 16 11.36 -36.53 -10.95
C GLY A 16 12.64 -36.03 -11.60
N GLN A 17 12.62 -34.89 -12.27
CA GLN A 17 13.80 -34.35 -12.94
C GLN A 17 14.76 -33.72 -11.91
N VAL A 18 16.04 -34.14 -11.97
CA VAL A 18 17.07 -33.55 -11.12
C VAL A 18 17.59 -32.26 -11.74
N ALA A 19 17.58 -31.20 -10.95
CA ALA A 19 18.14 -29.91 -11.31
C ALA A 19 19.21 -29.50 -10.30
N ILE A 20 20.23 -28.79 -10.77
CA ILE A 20 21.29 -28.23 -9.93
C ILE A 20 21.14 -26.71 -9.93
N ARG A 21 20.95 -26.15 -8.74
CA ARG A 21 20.87 -24.71 -8.53
C ARG A 21 22.22 -24.22 -7.99
N VAL A 22 22.71 -23.17 -8.60
CA VAL A 22 23.96 -22.51 -8.20
C VAL A 22 23.66 -21.05 -7.85
N ARG A 23 24.12 -20.62 -6.69
CA ARG A 23 24.06 -19.21 -6.27
C ARG A 23 25.45 -18.72 -5.89
N TRP A 24 25.78 -17.48 -6.26
CA TRP A 24 27.06 -16.86 -5.92
C TRP A 24 26.91 -15.35 -5.68
N ASN A 25 27.97 -14.74 -5.21
CA ASN A 25 28.04 -13.32 -4.91
C ASN A 25 26.88 -12.85 -4.01
N SER A 26 26.82 -13.37 -2.77
CA SER A 26 25.81 -13.01 -1.77
C SER A 26 24.35 -13.22 -2.24
N LYS A 27 24.12 -14.25 -3.03
CA LYS A 27 22.82 -14.61 -3.64
C LYS A 27 22.34 -13.64 -4.74
N GLN A 28 23.20 -12.78 -5.22
CA GLN A 28 22.87 -11.82 -6.28
C GLN A 28 22.69 -12.53 -7.64
N TYR A 29 23.44 -13.61 -7.89
CA TYR A 29 23.37 -14.39 -9.10
C TYR A 29 22.91 -15.81 -8.82
N GLU A 30 22.04 -16.31 -9.67
CA GLU A 30 21.54 -17.68 -9.60
C GLU A 30 21.38 -18.26 -11.00
N VAL A 31 21.73 -19.53 -11.16
CA VAL A 31 21.46 -20.30 -12.37
C VAL A 31 21.02 -21.72 -12.02
N THR A 32 20.08 -22.24 -12.79
CA THR A 32 19.60 -23.60 -12.65
C THR A 32 20.01 -24.42 -13.87
N PHE A 33 20.72 -25.53 -13.63
CA PHE A 33 21.11 -26.50 -14.64
C PHE A 33 20.12 -27.67 -14.60
N ILE A 34 19.61 -28.03 -15.77
CA ILE A 34 18.82 -29.28 -15.94
C ILE A 34 19.81 -30.38 -16.25
N THR A 35 19.93 -31.36 -15.37
CA THR A 35 20.91 -32.42 -15.53
C THR A 35 20.57 -33.43 -16.64
N GLY A 36 19.28 -33.54 -17.02
CA GLY A 36 18.78 -34.58 -17.91
C GLY A 36 18.67 -35.93 -17.25
N VAL A 37 18.89 -35.99 -15.94
CA VAL A 37 18.76 -37.16 -15.10
C VAL A 37 17.42 -37.10 -14.37
N TYR A 38 16.77 -38.24 -14.19
CA TYR A 38 15.55 -38.37 -13.44
C TYR A 38 15.77 -39.33 -12.26
N ALA A 39 15.16 -39.04 -11.13
CA ALA A 39 15.18 -39.86 -9.95
C ALA A 39 13.75 -39.94 -9.36
N ASP A 40 13.50 -40.99 -8.61
CA ASP A 40 12.24 -41.17 -7.89
C ASP A 40 12.19 -40.14 -6.73
N PRO A 41 11.21 -39.21 -6.67
CA PRO A 41 11.10 -38.27 -5.60
C PRO A 41 10.99 -38.88 -4.19
N THR A 42 10.45 -40.08 -4.10
CA THR A 42 10.29 -40.81 -2.84
C THR A 42 11.59 -41.49 -2.38
N LYS A 43 12.60 -41.56 -3.26
CA LYS A 43 13.91 -42.18 -3.05
C LYS A 43 15.04 -41.18 -3.27
N TRP A 44 14.86 -40.00 -2.72
CA TRP A 44 15.83 -38.90 -2.78
C TRP A 44 16.23 -38.50 -1.38
N ASP A 45 17.52 -38.38 -1.14
CA ASP A 45 18.10 -37.88 0.10
C ASP A 45 18.24 -36.35 -0.07
N GLU A 46 17.35 -35.59 0.58
CA GLU A 46 17.35 -34.11 0.50
C GLU A 46 18.55 -33.49 1.21
N ASP A 47 19.02 -34.07 2.29
CA ASP A 47 20.17 -33.57 3.06
C ASP A 47 21.49 -33.92 2.36
N GLY A 48 21.63 -35.15 1.87
CA GLY A 48 22.79 -35.61 1.11
C GLY A 48 22.76 -35.18 -0.35
N HIS A 49 21.66 -34.62 -0.83
CA HIS A 49 21.47 -34.19 -2.22
C HIS A 49 21.81 -35.27 -3.26
N LYS A 50 21.30 -36.48 -3.09
CA LYS A 50 21.61 -37.64 -3.89
C LYS A 50 20.45 -38.62 -3.99
N ALA A 51 20.46 -39.44 -5.05
CA ALA A 51 19.56 -40.56 -5.16
C ALA A 51 19.96 -41.71 -4.21
N ILE A 52 18.98 -42.34 -3.58
CA ILE A 52 19.19 -43.52 -2.70
C ILE A 52 18.89 -44.82 -3.42
N ARG A 53 19.35 -45.92 -2.83
CA ARG A 53 19.23 -47.26 -3.39
C ARG A 53 17.78 -47.59 -3.77
N GLY A 54 17.59 -48.14 -4.96
CA GLY A 54 16.29 -48.49 -5.53
C GLY A 54 15.69 -47.40 -6.45
N THR A 55 16.33 -46.23 -6.59
CA THR A 55 16.03 -45.31 -7.65
C THR A 55 16.54 -45.83 -8.99
N LYS A 56 15.68 -45.78 -10.01
CA LYS A 56 16.02 -46.14 -11.39
C LYS A 56 15.53 -45.05 -12.34
N HIS A 57 16.30 -44.83 -13.40
CA HIS A 57 15.93 -43.95 -14.49
C HIS A 57 16.08 -44.71 -15.81
N VAL A 58 15.06 -44.66 -16.63
CA VAL A 58 15.05 -45.38 -17.94
C VAL A 58 14.98 -44.37 -19.07
N VAL A 59 15.97 -44.37 -19.96
CA VAL A 59 15.98 -43.55 -21.17
C VAL A 59 16.37 -44.41 -22.36
N ARG A 60 15.60 -44.38 -23.43
CA ARG A 60 15.86 -45.13 -24.68
C ARG A 60 16.26 -46.60 -24.44
N ASN A 61 15.53 -47.28 -23.57
CA ASN A 61 15.77 -48.68 -23.16
C ASN A 61 17.06 -48.93 -22.34
N MET A 62 17.75 -47.89 -21.89
CA MET A 62 18.84 -47.98 -20.92
C MET A 62 18.31 -47.64 -19.53
N SER A 63 18.60 -48.50 -18.55
CA SER A 63 18.25 -48.28 -17.15
C SER A 63 19.49 -47.82 -16.39
N PHE A 64 19.40 -46.66 -15.75
CA PHE A 64 20.45 -46.14 -14.87
C PHE A 64 20.04 -46.36 -13.42
N ASP A 65 20.93 -46.92 -12.63
CA ASP A 65 20.71 -47.09 -11.20
C ASP A 65 21.08 -45.84 -10.39
N TYR A 66 20.86 -45.87 -9.07
CA TYR A 66 21.15 -44.74 -8.19
C TYR A 66 22.61 -44.34 -8.18
N SER A 67 23.56 -45.24 -8.42
CA SER A 67 24.99 -44.96 -8.46
C SER A 67 25.35 -44.16 -9.71
N GLU A 68 24.88 -44.61 -10.86
CA GLU A 68 25.07 -43.95 -12.16
C GLU A 68 24.36 -42.57 -12.21
N ILE A 69 23.19 -42.46 -11.54
CA ILE A 69 22.47 -41.18 -11.38
C ILE A 69 23.33 -40.19 -10.57
N ASN A 70 23.89 -40.65 -9.45
CA ASN A 70 24.72 -39.83 -8.58
C ASN A 70 26.07 -39.45 -9.24
N GLU A 71 26.66 -40.35 -10.00
CA GLU A 71 27.86 -40.06 -10.78
C GLU A 71 27.61 -38.90 -11.77
N ARG A 72 26.54 -38.99 -12.56
CA ARG A 72 26.18 -37.91 -13.49
C ARG A 72 25.88 -36.55 -12.79
N ILE A 73 25.31 -36.60 -11.60
CA ILE A 73 25.09 -35.39 -10.80
C ILE A 73 26.43 -34.79 -10.34
N ASN A 74 27.38 -35.67 -9.96
CA ASN A 74 28.73 -35.24 -9.56
C ASN A 74 29.52 -34.65 -10.72
N ASP A 75 29.39 -35.18 -11.93
CA ASP A 75 30.03 -34.62 -13.13
C ASP A 75 29.58 -33.15 -13.32
N PHE A 76 28.30 -32.86 -13.17
CA PHE A 76 27.81 -31.49 -13.21
C PHE A 76 28.42 -30.61 -12.13
N ARG A 77 28.57 -31.11 -10.89
CA ARG A 77 29.18 -30.38 -9.79
C ARG A 77 30.62 -30.03 -10.10
N GLN A 78 31.39 -31.01 -10.55
CA GLN A 78 32.80 -30.81 -10.88
C GLN A 78 32.99 -29.78 -12.00
N GLU A 79 32.21 -29.86 -13.06
CA GLU A 79 32.29 -28.88 -14.15
C GLU A 79 31.91 -27.46 -13.74
N ILE A 80 30.94 -27.32 -12.84
CA ILE A 80 30.56 -26.04 -12.25
C ILE A 80 31.71 -25.47 -11.40
N GLU A 81 32.33 -26.31 -10.57
CA GLU A 81 33.47 -25.92 -9.73
C GLU A 81 34.67 -25.50 -10.57
N LEU A 82 35.01 -26.28 -11.59
CA LEU A 82 36.07 -25.96 -12.55
C LEU A 82 35.79 -24.63 -13.29
N ALA A 83 34.56 -24.38 -13.63
CA ALA A 83 34.17 -23.11 -14.25
C ALA A 83 34.40 -21.92 -13.30
N PHE A 84 34.00 -22.02 -12.03
CA PHE A 84 34.26 -20.97 -11.02
C PHE A 84 35.78 -20.78 -10.80
N ASP A 85 36.55 -21.83 -10.75
CA ASP A 85 38.01 -21.76 -10.59
C ASP A 85 38.68 -20.98 -11.77
N LYS A 86 38.22 -21.22 -13.00
CA LYS A 86 38.73 -20.47 -14.18
C LYS A 86 38.38 -18.96 -14.08
N TYR A 87 37.22 -18.59 -13.57
CA TYR A 87 36.87 -17.17 -13.35
C TYR A 87 37.66 -16.58 -12.18
N SER A 88 37.85 -17.34 -11.10
CA SER A 88 38.63 -16.93 -9.93
C SER A 88 40.08 -16.62 -10.33
N LEU A 89 40.69 -17.46 -11.17
CA LEU A 89 42.03 -17.24 -11.71
C LEU A 89 42.16 -15.97 -12.55
N LYS A 90 41.09 -15.60 -13.26
CA LYS A 90 41.03 -14.35 -14.05
C LYS A 90 40.64 -13.14 -13.23
N ASN A 91 40.46 -13.31 -11.92
CA ASN A 91 40.03 -12.25 -11.03
C ASN A 91 38.67 -11.62 -11.46
N SER A 92 37.76 -12.41 -12.03
CA SER A 92 36.47 -12.00 -12.57
C SER A 92 35.33 -12.83 -11.95
N ILE A 93 34.10 -12.35 -12.13
CA ILE A 93 32.88 -13.02 -11.67
C ILE A 93 32.08 -13.41 -12.91
N PRO A 94 31.67 -14.69 -13.06
CA PRO A 94 30.86 -15.09 -14.19
C PRO A 94 29.46 -14.47 -14.14
N SER A 95 28.91 -14.15 -15.30
CA SER A 95 27.46 -13.96 -15.43
C SER A 95 26.77 -15.32 -15.46
N SER A 96 25.46 -15.33 -15.15
CA SER A 96 24.66 -16.57 -15.18
C SER A 96 24.70 -17.27 -16.55
N ASN A 97 24.74 -16.50 -17.62
CA ASN A 97 24.77 -17.03 -18.98
C ASN A 97 26.13 -17.61 -19.36
N GLU A 98 27.22 -16.92 -19.04
CA GLU A 98 28.57 -17.42 -19.28
C GLU A 98 28.84 -18.73 -18.53
N LEU A 99 28.45 -18.80 -17.25
CA LEU A 99 28.58 -20.02 -16.45
C LEU A 99 27.78 -21.16 -17.07
N LYS A 100 26.55 -20.92 -17.49
CA LYS A 100 25.68 -21.93 -18.12
C LYS A 100 26.25 -22.42 -19.45
N GLU A 101 26.76 -21.54 -20.28
CA GLU A 101 27.37 -21.86 -21.55
C GLU A 101 28.64 -22.70 -21.36
N MET A 102 29.51 -22.30 -20.43
CA MET A 102 30.76 -23.00 -20.15
C MET A 102 30.50 -24.44 -19.65
N VAL A 103 29.61 -24.63 -18.69
CA VAL A 103 29.27 -25.93 -18.14
C VAL A 103 28.60 -26.83 -19.19
N ASN A 104 27.65 -26.31 -19.97
CA ASN A 104 27.02 -27.09 -21.04
C ASN A 104 28.00 -27.51 -22.13
N LYS A 105 28.97 -26.65 -22.46
CA LYS A 105 30.05 -26.97 -23.43
C LYS A 105 30.97 -28.07 -22.89
N ALA A 106 31.38 -27.97 -21.62
CA ALA A 106 32.24 -28.97 -20.99
C ALA A 106 31.57 -30.36 -20.92
N LEU A 107 30.24 -30.40 -20.71
CA LEU A 107 29.44 -31.64 -20.70
C LEU A 107 29.04 -32.15 -22.09
N GLY A 108 29.62 -31.58 -23.19
CA GLY A 108 29.32 -31.98 -24.55
C GLY A 108 27.87 -31.72 -25.01
N ARG A 109 27.15 -30.86 -24.33
CA ARG A 109 25.73 -30.50 -24.63
C ARG A 109 25.63 -29.44 -25.72
N ILE A 110 26.70 -28.76 -26.04
CA ILE A 110 26.82 -27.82 -27.15
C ILE A 110 27.66 -28.51 -28.25
N ASP A 111 26.97 -29.10 -29.21
CA ASP A 111 27.61 -29.66 -30.39
C ASP A 111 27.96 -28.51 -31.33
N ASN A 112 29.27 -28.23 -31.48
CA ASN A 112 29.75 -27.17 -32.35
C ASN A 112 29.53 -27.48 -33.87
N SER A 113 29.07 -28.65 -34.25
CA SER A 113 28.84 -29.05 -35.63
C SER A 113 27.42 -28.74 -36.15
N LYS A 114 26.49 -28.52 -35.30
CA LYS A 114 25.21 -27.93 -35.64
C LYS A 114 25.22 -26.48 -35.20
N GLN A 115 25.34 -25.56 -36.18
CA GLN A 115 24.72 -24.27 -36.00
C GLN A 115 23.28 -24.57 -35.58
N VAL A 116 23.04 -24.65 -34.27
CA VAL A 116 21.70 -24.44 -33.74
C VAL A 116 21.37 -23.07 -34.30
N GLU A 117 20.50 -23.01 -35.30
CA GLU A 117 19.80 -21.78 -35.55
C GLU A 117 19.34 -21.35 -34.15
N PHE A 118 20.03 -20.36 -33.61
CA PHE A 118 19.50 -19.58 -32.55
C PHE A 118 18.21 -19.05 -33.17
N VAL A 119 17.10 -19.74 -32.91
CA VAL A 119 15.81 -19.08 -32.98
C VAL A 119 15.97 -17.93 -32.03
N ALA A 120 16.39 -16.82 -32.60
CA ALA A 120 16.58 -15.58 -31.86
C ALA A 120 15.26 -15.42 -31.14
N ILE A 121 15.26 -15.62 -29.81
CA ILE A 121 14.05 -15.46 -29.01
C ILE A 121 13.60 -14.07 -29.39
N LYS A 122 12.53 -14.01 -30.21
CA LYS A 122 12.07 -12.76 -30.78
C LYS A 122 11.71 -11.89 -29.59
N LYS A 123 12.66 -11.04 -29.19
CA LYS A 123 12.54 -10.22 -27.99
C LYS A 123 11.24 -9.46 -28.07
N LYS A 124 10.43 -9.60 -27.07
CA LYS A 124 9.14 -8.90 -26.99
C LYS A 124 9.34 -7.40 -27.05
N SER A 125 8.47 -6.71 -27.74
CA SER A 125 8.40 -5.24 -27.67
C SER A 125 8.05 -4.81 -26.25
N MET A 126 8.27 -3.54 -25.94
CA MET A 126 7.87 -3.00 -24.62
C MET A 126 6.39 -3.23 -24.31
N LYS A 127 5.49 -3.06 -25.30
CA LYS A 127 4.06 -3.33 -25.12
C LYS A 127 3.77 -4.80 -24.83
N GLN A 128 4.33 -5.72 -25.63
CA GLN A 128 4.17 -7.16 -25.40
C GLN A 128 4.73 -7.60 -24.04
N MET A 129 5.78 -6.93 -23.55
CA MET A 129 6.35 -7.19 -22.22
C MET A 129 5.42 -6.71 -21.12
N LEU A 130 4.78 -5.55 -21.30
CA LEU A 130 3.76 -5.06 -20.36
C LEU A 130 2.56 -6.00 -20.32
N ASP A 131 2.03 -6.40 -21.47
CA ASP A 131 0.88 -7.29 -21.55
C ASP A 131 1.16 -8.61 -20.82
N TRP A 132 2.35 -9.19 -21.04
CA TRP A 132 2.80 -10.39 -20.33
C TRP A 132 2.94 -10.17 -18.82
N PHE A 133 3.51 -9.03 -18.38
CA PHE A 133 3.62 -8.70 -16.96
C PHE A 133 2.23 -8.53 -16.28
N LEU A 134 1.29 -7.90 -16.97
CA LEU A 134 -0.07 -7.71 -16.44
C LEU A 134 -0.85 -9.03 -16.35
N GLU A 135 -0.59 -9.96 -17.27
CA GLU A 135 -1.20 -11.28 -17.28
C GLU A 135 -0.57 -12.19 -16.20
N GLU A 136 0.73 -12.45 -16.28
CA GLU A 136 1.44 -13.37 -15.41
C GLU A 136 1.63 -12.79 -13.99
N GLY A 137 2.26 -11.61 -13.89
CA GLY A 137 2.50 -10.96 -12.61
C GLY A 137 1.23 -10.48 -11.93
N GLY A 138 0.21 -10.14 -12.72
CA GLY A 138 -1.11 -9.76 -12.23
C GLY A 138 -1.85 -10.95 -11.62
N ARG A 139 -1.77 -12.13 -12.24
CA ARG A 139 -2.34 -13.38 -11.73
C ARG A 139 -1.68 -13.81 -10.43
N ASP A 140 -0.35 -13.80 -10.36
CA ASP A 140 0.40 -14.23 -9.17
C ASP A 140 0.13 -13.33 -7.95
N LYS A 141 -0.22 -12.06 -8.16
CA LYS A 141 -0.49 -11.06 -7.12
C LYS A 141 -1.96 -10.72 -6.95
N ASN A 142 -2.85 -11.38 -7.69
CA ASN A 142 -4.30 -11.11 -7.70
C ASN A 142 -4.63 -9.62 -7.90
N TRP A 143 -4.01 -8.99 -8.92
CA TRP A 143 -4.26 -7.58 -9.20
C TRP A 143 -5.65 -7.37 -9.80
N ASP A 144 -6.36 -6.38 -9.24
CA ASP A 144 -7.56 -5.83 -9.84
C ASP A 144 -7.23 -4.93 -11.06
N ASP A 145 -8.26 -4.54 -11.80
CA ASP A 145 -8.09 -3.70 -13.00
C ASP A 145 -7.47 -2.34 -12.66
N VAL A 146 -7.76 -1.79 -11.47
CA VAL A 146 -7.17 -0.52 -11.00
C VAL A 146 -5.66 -0.65 -10.77
N ALA A 147 -5.20 -1.78 -10.26
CA ALA A 147 -3.77 -2.04 -10.10
C ALA A 147 -3.09 -2.20 -11.46
N LYS A 148 -3.70 -2.93 -12.40
CA LYS A 148 -3.20 -3.10 -13.77
C LYS A 148 -3.11 -1.75 -14.51
N GLU A 149 -4.14 -0.91 -14.38
CA GLU A 149 -4.15 0.43 -14.99
C GLU A 149 -3.01 1.32 -14.51
N LYS A 150 -2.70 1.29 -13.19
CA LYS A 150 -1.57 2.04 -12.65
C LYS A 150 -0.22 1.63 -13.23
N TYR A 151 0.00 0.32 -13.42
CA TYR A 151 1.21 -0.16 -14.09
C TYR A 151 1.23 0.25 -15.57
N THR A 152 0.09 0.16 -16.25
CA THR A 152 -0.06 0.61 -17.64
C THR A 152 0.30 2.09 -17.78
N GLN A 153 -0.18 2.94 -16.86
CA GLN A 153 0.13 4.37 -16.85
C GLN A 153 1.64 4.63 -16.62
N ALA A 154 2.24 3.99 -15.61
CA ALA A 154 3.68 4.14 -15.34
C ALA A 154 4.53 3.74 -16.55
N PHE A 155 4.12 2.70 -17.24
CA PHE A 155 4.75 2.21 -18.44
C PHE A 155 4.58 3.16 -19.64
N GLN A 156 3.37 3.70 -19.84
CA GLN A 156 3.14 4.73 -20.87
C GLN A 156 4.02 5.96 -20.64
N HIS A 157 4.22 6.37 -19.40
CA HIS A 157 5.11 7.48 -19.06
C HIS A 157 6.58 7.13 -19.38
N LEU A 158 7.02 5.90 -19.10
CA LEU A 158 8.36 5.44 -19.46
C LEU A 158 8.61 5.54 -20.98
N THR A 159 7.64 5.06 -21.77
CA THR A 159 7.76 5.06 -23.24
C THR A 159 7.65 6.46 -23.85
N LYS A 160 6.81 7.35 -23.24
CA LYS A 160 6.73 8.76 -23.63
C LYS A 160 8.04 9.51 -23.35
N ALA A 161 8.64 9.25 -22.18
CA ALA A 161 9.93 9.85 -21.81
C ALA A 161 11.11 9.30 -22.60
N ASN A 162 10.98 8.08 -23.12
CA ASN A 162 12.03 7.35 -23.83
C ASN A 162 11.46 6.68 -25.10
N PRO A 163 11.22 7.44 -26.16
CA PRO A 163 10.74 6.87 -27.43
C PRO A 163 11.68 5.79 -27.97
N GLY A 164 11.13 4.65 -28.37
CA GLY A 164 11.91 3.54 -28.94
C GLY A 164 12.69 2.70 -27.93
N ILE A 165 12.49 2.89 -26.63
CA ILE A 165 13.11 2.07 -25.58
C ILE A 165 12.78 0.58 -25.77
N LYS A 166 13.78 -0.27 -25.56
CA LYS A 166 13.64 -1.74 -25.64
C LYS A 166 13.81 -2.36 -24.25
N PRO A 167 13.08 -3.45 -23.93
CA PRO A 167 13.12 -4.08 -22.60
C PRO A 167 14.51 -4.57 -22.19
N ASP A 168 15.32 -4.97 -23.16
CA ASP A 168 16.70 -5.50 -22.97
C ASP A 168 17.79 -4.43 -23.00
N LYS A 169 17.42 -3.15 -23.15
CA LYS A 169 18.36 -2.02 -23.26
C LYS A 169 18.06 -0.89 -22.30
N ILE A 170 17.38 -1.18 -21.19
CA ILE A 170 17.07 -0.18 -20.19
C ILE A 170 18.32 0.18 -19.40
N THR A 171 18.62 1.45 -19.30
CA THR A 171 19.80 2.00 -18.61
C THR A 171 19.38 3.02 -17.56
N VAL A 172 20.30 3.42 -16.70
CA VAL A 172 20.09 4.48 -15.71
C VAL A 172 19.72 5.81 -16.37
N GLU A 173 20.27 6.07 -17.57
CA GLU A 173 19.94 7.27 -18.36
C GLU A 173 18.44 7.33 -18.71
N HIS A 174 17.81 6.21 -19.02
CA HIS A 174 16.37 6.14 -19.25
C HIS A 174 15.57 6.48 -17.98
N MET A 175 16.10 6.11 -16.80
CA MET A 175 15.46 6.47 -15.52
C MET A 175 15.61 7.97 -15.23
N TYR A 176 16.76 8.57 -15.56
CA TYR A 176 16.96 10.03 -15.47
C TYR A 176 16.01 10.78 -16.41
N LYS A 177 15.90 10.36 -17.67
CA LYS A 177 14.97 10.97 -18.63
C LYS A 177 13.52 10.87 -18.15
N LEU A 178 13.12 9.73 -17.60
CA LEU A 178 11.78 9.56 -17.03
C LEU A 178 11.55 10.49 -15.84
N LYS A 179 12.52 10.57 -14.90
CA LYS A 179 12.43 11.52 -13.78
C LYS A 179 12.25 12.97 -14.27
N ASN A 180 13.08 13.38 -15.22
CA ASN A 180 13.04 14.74 -15.76
C ASN A 180 11.74 14.99 -16.56
N TRP A 181 11.23 13.98 -17.25
CA TRP A 181 9.93 14.05 -17.91
C TRP A 181 8.81 14.31 -16.90
N TYR A 182 8.79 13.60 -15.77
CA TYR A 182 7.82 13.86 -14.71
C TYR A 182 7.94 15.27 -14.13
N ILE A 183 9.15 15.75 -13.87
CA ILE A 183 9.39 17.10 -13.35
C ILE A 183 8.88 18.15 -14.34
N LYS A 184 9.19 17.99 -15.64
CA LYS A 184 8.74 18.90 -16.70
C LYS A 184 7.21 18.91 -16.85
N ASN A 185 6.54 17.80 -16.54
CA ASN A 185 5.07 17.69 -16.54
C ASN A 185 4.45 17.99 -15.16
N GLU A 186 5.18 18.68 -14.29
CA GLU A 186 4.74 19.20 -13.00
C GLU A 186 4.22 18.13 -12.02
N TYR A 187 4.71 16.90 -12.10
CA TYR A 187 4.37 15.87 -11.11
C TYR A 187 5.07 16.13 -9.78
N ARG A 188 4.30 16.04 -8.68
CA ARG A 188 4.84 16.13 -7.33
C ARG A 188 5.86 15.01 -7.06
N ASN A 189 6.95 15.29 -6.34
CA ASN A 189 8.02 14.33 -6.05
C ASN A 189 7.50 13.01 -5.45
N ARG A 190 6.49 13.07 -4.59
CA ARG A 190 5.84 11.87 -4.03
C ARG A 190 5.25 10.98 -5.12
N THR A 191 4.62 11.56 -6.13
CA THR A 191 4.07 10.83 -7.27
C THR A 191 5.19 10.23 -8.13
N ILE A 192 6.25 11.00 -8.40
CA ILE A 192 7.42 10.54 -9.14
C ILE A 192 8.03 9.30 -8.47
N ASN A 193 8.31 9.39 -7.16
CA ASN A 193 8.87 8.25 -6.40
C ASN A 193 7.98 7.01 -6.45
N LYS A 194 6.67 7.19 -6.35
CA LYS A 194 5.71 6.08 -6.44
C LYS A 194 5.75 5.43 -7.82
N GLN A 195 5.74 6.21 -8.90
CA GLN A 195 5.77 5.71 -10.27
C GLN A 195 7.08 4.97 -10.57
N ILE A 196 8.22 5.53 -10.14
CA ILE A 196 9.53 4.89 -10.28
C ILE A 196 9.59 3.57 -9.48
N THR A 197 9.03 3.53 -8.26
CA THR A 197 8.95 2.30 -7.46
C THR A 197 8.10 1.22 -8.15
N MET A 198 6.98 1.59 -8.73
CA MET A 198 6.15 0.65 -9.51
C MET A 198 6.90 0.13 -10.73
N LEU A 199 7.56 1.02 -11.47
CA LEU A 199 8.38 0.63 -12.63
C LEU A 199 9.53 -0.30 -12.22
N LYS A 200 10.20 -0.06 -11.09
CA LYS A 200 11.22 -0.98 -10.55
C LYS A 200 10.64 -2.37 -10.26
N GLY A 201 9.40 -2.47 -9.82
CA GLY A 201 8.70 -3.75 -9.65
C GLY A 201 8.58 -4.51 -10.97
N PHE A 202 8.18 -3.83 -12.05
CA PHE A 202 8.14 -4.38 -13.40
C PHE A 202 9.55 -4.78 -13.90
N LEU A 203 10.56 -3.94 -13.70
CA LEU A 203 11.93 -4.23 -14.13
C LEU A 203 12.54 -5.42 -13.37
N LYS A 204 12.24 -5.56 -12.08
CA LYS A 204 12.64 -6.75 -11.31
C LYS A 204 12.01 -8.02 -11.86
N TRP A 205 10.74 -7.94 -12.27
CA TRP A 205 10.06 -9.08 -12.90
C TRP A 205 10.65 -9.41 -14.27
N ILE A 206 10.95 -8.41 -15.13
CA ILE A 206 11.64 -8.65 -16.41
C ILE A 206 12.96 -9.38 -16.17
N ASN A 207 13.73 -8.96 -15.17
CA ASN A 207 15.04 -9.56 -14.85
C ASN A 207 14.96 -11.04 -14.43
N THR A 208 13.76 -11.57 -14.20
CA THR A 208 13.52 -13.01 -13.95
C THR A 208 13.26 -13.80 -15.23
N LYS A 209 13.16 -13.14 -16.39
CA LYS A 209 12.77 -13.77 -17.67
C LYS A 209 13.97 -14.08 -18.51
N ASP A 210 14.00 -15.27 -19.12
CA ASP A 210 15.08 -15.70 -19.98
C ASP A 210 15.32 -14.73 -21.15
N GLY A 211 16.57 -14.36 -21.38
CA GLY A 211 16.98 -13.46 -22.44
C GLY A 211 16.82 -11.97 -22.13
N TYR A 212 16.42 -11.62 -20.90
CA TYR A 212 16.37 -10.23 -20.42
C TYR A 212 17.24 -10.05 -19.18
N GLU A 213 18.08 -9.04 -19.22
CA GLU A 213 18.92 -8.65 -18.10
C GLU A 213 18.76 -7.15 -17.85
N VAL A 214 18.39 -6.80 -16.64
CA VAL A 214 18.24 -5.40 -16.21
C VAL A 214 19.44 -5.07 -15.33
N PRO A 215 20.26 -4.05 -15.69
CA PRO A 215 21.44 -3.68 -14.91
C PRO A 215 21.10 -3.40 -13.45
N SER A 216 21.92 -3.87 -12.52
CA SER A 216 21.74 -3.67 -11.08
C SER A 216 21.60 -2.19 -10.70
N ALA A 217 22.34 -1.30 -11.39
CA ALA A 217 22.24 0.14 -11.22
C ALA A 217 20.83 0.71 -11.56
N VAL A 218 20.10 0.09 -12.49
CA VAL A 218 18.71 0.46 -12.81
C VAL A 218 17.76 -0.03 -11.72
N LEU A 219 17.96 -1.24 -11.22
CA LEU A 219 17.14 -1.83 -10.16
C LEU A 219 17.32 -1.11 -8.81
N SER A 220 18.54 -0.59 -8.55
CA SER A 220 18.87 0.19 -7.35
C SER A 220 18.64 1.69 -7.52
N TYR A 221 18.25 2.15 -8.72
CA TYR A 221 18.05 3.58 -8.99
C TYR A 221 17.13 4.25 -7.97
N GLU A 222 17.59 5.37 -7.41
CA GLU A 222 16.81 6.22 -6.53
C GLU A 222 16.74 7.64 -7.10
N THR A 223 15.58 8.27 -6.93
CA THR A 223 15.36 9.59 -7.50
C THR A 223 16.07 10.69 -6.71
N ASN A 224 16.36 10.46 -5.44
CA ASN A 224 16.90 11.41 -4.46
C ASN A 224 16.07 12.72 -4.37
N LEU A 225 14.77 12.62 -4.69
CA LEU A 225 13.86 13.76 -4.63
C LEU A 225 13.33 13.94 -3.21
N LYS A 226 13.39 15.18 -2.71
CA LYS A 226 12.86 15.55 -1.40
C LYS A 226 11.34 15.37 -1.37
N VAL A 227 10.85 14.64 -0.38
CA VAL A 227 9.40 14.41 -0.15
C VAL A 227 9.07 14.81 1.28
N LEU A 228 8.12 15.72 1.44
CA LEU A 228 7.59 16.07 2.75
C LEU A 228 6.47 15.11 3.17
N PRO A 229 6.21 14.93 4.46
CA PRO A 229 5.01 14.26 4.95
C PRO A 229 3.76 14.89 4.32
N LYS A 230 2.74 14.09 4.05
CA LYS A 230 1.48 14.62 3.54
C LYS A 230 0.72 15.31 4.67
N THR A 231 0.26 16.54 4.44
CA THR A 231 -0.67 17.22 5.35
C THR A 231 -1.93 16.36 5.50
N VAL A 232 -2.28 16.04 6.74
CA VAL A 232 -3.50 15.30 7.06
C VAL A 232 -4.64 16.31 7.16
N THR A 233 -5.63 16.18 6.29
CA THR A 233 -6.83 17.01 6.28
C THR A 233 -7.96 16.28 7.00
N PHE A 234 -8.61 16.96 7.94
CA PHE A 234 -9.74 16.45 8.72
C PHE A 234 -10.56 17.62 9.28
N LEU A 235 -11.79 17.37 9.73
CA LEU A 235 -12.58 18.33 10.52
C LEU A 235 -12.24 18.18 12.00
N HIS A 236 -12.11 19.31 12.70
CA HIS A 236 -12.16 19.32 14.16
C HIS A 236 -13.55 18.89 14.63
N TYR A 237 -13.68 18.50 15.89
CA TYR A 237 -14.95 17.93 16.39
C TYR A 237 -16.11 18.93 16.33
N ASP A 238 -15.87 20.18 16.64
CA ASP A 238 -16.82 21.28 16.51
C ASP A 238 -17.24 21.54 15.06
N GLU A 239 -16.28 21.53 14.12
CA GLU A 239 -16.55 21.62 12.69
C GLU A 239 -17.39 20.43 12.19
N LEU A 240 -17.09 19.21 12.70
CA LEU A 240 -17.86 18.01 12.37
C LEU A 240 -19.30 18.12 12.84
N LEU A 241 -19.53 18.55 14.09
CA LEU A 241 -20.88 18.74 14.64
C LEU A 241 -21.62 19.87 13.91
N HIS A 242 -20.94 21.00 13.64
CA HIS A 242 -21.51 22.06 12.81
C HIS A 242 -21.98 21.52 11.47
N PHE A 243 -21.11 20.77 10.77
CA PHE A 243 -21.46 20.21 9.47
C PHE A 243 -22.60 19.20 9.56
N ALA A 244 -22.59 18.31 10.54
CA ALA A 244 -23.62 17.29 10.72
C ALA A 244 -25.02 17.87 10.93
N HIS A 245 -25.11 19.01 11.65
CA HIS A 245 -26.39 19.67 11.97
C HIS A 245 -26.74 20.82 11.04
N PHE A 246 -25.88 21.14 10.05
CA PHE A 246 -26.13 22.25 9.13
C PHE A 246 -27.40 22.02 8.29
N LYS A 247 -28.27 23.01 8.20
CA LYS A 247 -29.49 22.95 7.38
C LYS A 247 -29.28 23.70 6.08
N PHE A 248 -29.50 23.04 4.97
CA PHE A 248 -29.39 23.63 3.64
C PHE A 248 -30.77 24.18 3.23
N GLU A 249 -30.87 25.50 3.10
CA GLU A 249 -32.15 26.17 2.78
C GLU A 249 -32.62 25.88 1.35
N ASP A 250 -31.73 25.83 0.37
CA ASP A 250 -32.02 25.67 -1.04
C ASP A 250 -31.80 24.25 -1.59
N ASP A 251 -31.73 23.23 -0.74
CA ASP A 251 -31.49 21.84 -1.17
C ASP A 251 -32.79 21.11 -1.55
N LYS A 252 -33.53 21.64 -2.56
CA LYS A 252 -34.82 21.04 -3.02
C LYS A 252 -34.68 19.56 -3.42
N SER A 253 -33.54 19.18 -3.97
CA SER A 253 -33.25 17.78 -4.36
C SER A 253 -32.85 16.89 -3.20
N GLY A 254 -32.50 17.45 -2.06
CA GLY A 254 -31.88 16.77 -0.92
C GLY A 254 -30.46 16.23 -1.21
N ARG A 255 -29.80 16.72 -2.28
CA ARG A 255 -28.47 16.25 -2.71
C ARG A 255 -27.40 16.62 -1.69
N LEU A 256 -27.40 17.87 -1.20
CA LEU A 256 -26.40 18.35 -0.25
C LEU A 256 -26.60 17.72 1.12
N SER A 257 -27.83 17.61 1.56
CA SER A 257 -28.22 16.95 2.83
C SER A 257 -27.81 15.48 2.84
N ARG A 258 -28.07 14.74 1.74
CA ARG A 258 -27.62 13.34 1.63
C ARG A 258 -26.08 13.23 1.62
N ALA A 259 -25.40 14.10 0.87
CA ALA A 259 -23.94 14.07 0.81
C ALA A 259 -23.31 14.33 2.19
N ARG A 260 -23.83 15.34 2.93
CA ARG A 260 -23.44 15.61 4.31
C ARG A 260 -23.67 14.39 5.20
N ASP A 261 -24.88 13.82 5.20
CA ASP A 261 -25.23 12.70 6.06
C ASP A 261 -24.33 11.47 5.79
N TYR A 262 -24.09 11.13 4.53
CA TYR A 262 -23.23 10.00 4.17
C TYR A 262 -21.76 10.25 4.59
N TRP A 263 -21.28 11.47 4.40
CA TRP A 263 -19.93 11.83 4.82
C TRP A 263 -19.80 11.84 6.35
N CYS A 264 -20.76 12.43 7.06
CA CYS A 264 -20.78 12.45 8.53
C CYS A 264 -20.91 11.02 9.09
N PHE A 265 -21.72 10.16 8.48
CA PHE A 265 -21.79 8.76 8.86
C PHE A 265 -20.41 8.07 8.74
N MET A 266 -19.67 8.30 7.65
CA MET A 266 -18.30 7.81 7.55
C MET A 266 -17.38 8.44 8.60
N ALA A 267 -17.59 9.70 8.98
CA ALA A 267 -16.82 10.37 10.02
C ALA A 267 -17.14 9.84 11.43
N PHE A 268 -18.36 9.35 11.68
CA PHE A 268 -18.73 8.73 12.95
C PHE A 268 -18.41 7.23 13.03
N THR A 269 -18.20 6.56 11.90
CA THR A 269 -18.01 5.10 11.85
C THR A 269 -16.64 4.68 11.31
N SER A 270 -15.85 5.58 10.79
CA SER A 270 -14.59 5.31 10.08
C SER A 270 -14.72 4.48 8.82
N LEU A 271 -15.89 4.13 8.33
CA LEU A 271 -16.06 3.31 7.13
C LEU A 271 -15.36 3.95 5.91
N ARG A 272 -14.73 3.11 5.09
CA ARG A 272 -14.29 3.56 3.77
C ARG A 272 -15.49 3.66 2.84
N ILE A 273 -15.42 4.56 1.86
CA ILE A 273 -16.48 4.68 0.86
C ILE A 273 -16.81 3.34 0.18
N SER A 274 -15.82 2.48 -0.06
CA SER A 274 -16.05 1.14 -0.63
C SER A 274 -16.85 0.22 0.29
N ASP A 275 -16.79 0.43 1.59
CA ASP A 275 -17.51 -0.34 2.59
C ASP A 275 -18.88 0.27 2.83
N LEU A 276 -18.99 1.60 2.82
CA LEU A 276 -20.27 2.32 2.87
C LEU A 276 -21.19 1.94 1.71
N LEU A 277 -20.66 1.84 0.49
CA LEU A 277 -21.40 1.41 -0.71
C LEU A 277 -21.98 -0.01 -0.61
N ARG A 278 -21.49 -0.84 0.30
CA ARG A 278 -21.94 -2.22 0.53
C ARG A 278 -22.72 -2.39 1.83
N LEU A 279 -22.81 -1.32 2.62
CA LEU A 279 -23.49 -1.39 3.91
C LEU A 279 -24.98 -1.69 3.70
N SER A 280 -25.44 -2.75 4.31
CA SER A 280 -26.84 -3.20 4.30
C SER A 280 -27.31 -3.48 5.73
N ASN A 281 -28.60 -3.65 5.93
CA ASN A 281 -29.19 -3.87 7.26
C ASN A 281 -28.65 -5.12 7.96
N VAL A 282 -28.25 -6.15 7.21
CA VAL A 282 -27.63 -7.37 7.78
C VAL A 282 -26.28 -7.12 8.46
N HIS A 283 -25.63 -6.01 8.16
CA HIS A 283 -24.39 -5.62 8.80
C HIS A 283 -24.59 -4.81 10.08
N ILE A 284 -25.83 -4.44 10.41
CA ILE A 284 -26.14 -3.63 11.58
C ILE A 284 -26.81 -4.53 12.62
N ILE A 285 -26.05 -4.88 13.65
CA ILE A 285 -26.45 -5.85 14.67
C ILE A 285 -26.26 -5.20 16.04
N ASP A 286 -27.32 -5.15 16.85
CA ASP A 286 -27.27 -4.65 18.24
C ASP A 286 -26.51 -3.31 18.41
N GLY A 287 -26.85 -2.32 17.57
CA GLY A 287 -26.24 -0.99 17.65
C GLY A 287 -24.77 -0.90 17.18
N ARG A 288 -24.30 -1.86 16.40
CA ARG A 288 -22.95 -1.89 15.85
C ARG A 288 -22.91 -2.35 14.41
N ILE A 289 -21.85 -2.00 13.69
CA ILE A 289 -21.57 -2.52 12.35
C ILE A 289 -20.63 -3.71 12.48
N GLU A 290 -21.01 -4.84 11.89
CA GLU A 290 -20.19 -6.03 11.72
C GLU A 290 -20.09 -6.39 10.24
N MET A 291 -18.90 -6.28 9.66
CA MET A 291 -18.66 -6.62 8.25
C MET A 291 -17.18 -6.83 7.95
N PHE A 292 -16.89 -7.50 6.84
CA PHE A 292 -15.52 -7.58 6.34
C PHE A 292 -15.19 -6.40 5.42
N ALA A 293 -14.09 -5.70 5.71
CA ALA A 293 -13.61 -4.60 4.87
C ALA A 293 -13.25 -5.09 3.47
N LYS A 294 -13.79 -4.46 2.42
CA LYS A 294 -13.57 -4.84 1.01
C LYS A 294 -12.09 -4.86 0.62
N LYS A 295 -11.34 -3.87 1.09
CA LYS A 295 -9.94 -3.66 0.66
C LYS A 295 -8.93 -4.53 1.40
N THR A 296 -9.18 -4.86 2.66
CA THR A 296 -8.19 -5.51 3.55
C THR A 296 -8.61 -6.89 4.01
N GLY A 297 -9.89 -7.28 3.82
CA GLY A 297 -10.46 -8.51 4.35
C GLY A 297 -10.56 -8.55 5.88
N GLU A 298 -10.27 -7.44 6.58
CA GLU A 298 -10.36 -7.37 8.03
C GLU A 298 -11.81 -7.34 8.49
N HIS A 299 -12.10 -8.04 9.57
CA HIS A 299 -13.38 -7.94 10.25
C HIS A 299 -13.47 -6.59 10.98
N LEU A 300 -14.46 -5.81 10.63
CA LEU A 300 -14.77 -4.53 11.27
C LEU A 300 -15.85 -4.75 12.32
N TYR A 301 -15.58 -4.24 13.50
CA TYR A 301 -16.52 -4.18 14.61
C TYR A 301 -16.59 -2.73 15.07
N ILE A 302 -17.66 -2.03 14.72
CA ILE A 302 -17.78 -0.59 14.92
C ILE A 302 -19.05 -0.31 15.71
N PRO A 303 -18.95 0.01 17.03
CA PRO A 303 -20.08 0.53 17.79
C PRO A 303 -20.59 1.82 17.17
N LEU A 304 -21.90 1.97 17.08
CA LEU A 304 -22.54 3.14 16.50
C LEU A 304 -22.80 4.19 17.58
N THR A 305 -22.39 5.42 17.30
CA THR A 305 -22.75 6.59 18.11
C THR A 305 -24.21 6.98 17.88
N ASN A 306 -24.78 7.76 18.79
CA ASN A 306 -26.14 8.27 18.63
C ASN A 306 -26.35 9.02 17.31
N ASP A 307 -25.34 9.83 16.89
CA ASP A 307 -25.39 10.55 15.61
C ASP A 307 -25.39 9.60 14.42
N ALA A 308 -24.60 8.52 14.47
CA ALA A 308 -24.60 7.50 13.42
C ALA A 308 -25.93 6.75 13.35
N LEU A 309 -26.53 6.41 14.51
CA LEU A 309 -27.85 5.79 14.59
C LEU A 309 -28.93 6.71 14.02
N ALA A 310 -28.96 7.99 14.40
CA ALA A 310 -29.90 8.97 13.88
C ALA A 310 -29.81 9.11 12.34
N ILE A 311 -28.61 9.02 11.76
CA ILE A 311 -28.45 9.01 10.31
C ILE A 311 -29.03 7.73 9.71
N ILE A 312 -28.74 6.56 10.27
CA ILE A 312 -29.32 5.29 9.80
C ILE A 312 -30.86 5.34 9.83
N ASP A 313 -31.44 5.74 10.94
CA ASP A 313 -32.89 5.79 11.11
C ASP A 313 -33.57 6.73 10.10
N LYS A 314 -32.91 7.83 9.76
CA LYS A 314 -33.39 8.76 8.72
C LYS A 314 -33.51 8.10 7.34
N TYR A 315 -32.65 7.13 7.01
CA TYR A 315 -32.63 6.44 5.72
C TYR A 315 -33.38 5.10 5.74
N LYS A 316 -33.38 4.39 6.86
CA LYS A 316 -34.09 3.13 7.05
C LYS A 316 -35.62 3.28 6.85
N SER A 317 -36.20 4.41 7.26
CA SER A 317 -37.63 4.69 7.13
C SER A 317 -38.09 4.95 5.67
N LYS A 318 -37.18 4.99 4.70
CA LYS A 318 -37.48 5.27 3.28
C LYS A 318 -37.64 4.02 2.41
N GLY A 319 -37.88 2.84 3.02
CA GLY A 319 -38.25 1.63 2.28
C GLY A 319 -37.17 0.95 1.49
N ASN A 320 -35.89 1.17 1.84
CA ASN A 320 -34.75 0.47 1.22
C ASN A 320 -34.48 -0.86 1.94
N ASP A 321 -35.46 -1.78 1.85
CA ASP A 321 -35.46 -2.96 2.72
C ASP A 321 -34.40 -4.02 2.44
N ASP A 322 -33.78 -4.10 1.25
CA ASP A 322 -33.04 -5.33 0.98
C ASP A 322 -31.63 -5.23 0.39
N LYS A 323 -31.11 -4.06 0.02
CA LYS A 323 -29.79 -4.07 -0.65
C LYS A 323 -28.73 -3.17 -0.01
N HIS A 324 -29.04 -1.90 0.23
CA HIS A 324 -28.06 -0.94 0.78
C HIS A 324 -28.78 0.04 1.72
N VAL A 325 -28.10 0.41 2.82
CA VAL A 325 -28.63 1.44 3.74
C VAL A 325 -28.70 2.81 3.06
N PHE A 326 -27.72 3.09 2.21
CA PHE A 326 -27.59 4.39 1.52
C PHE A 326 -27.63 4.23 0.00
N ASP A 327 -28.41 5.08 -0.65
CA ASP A 327 -28.44 5.19 -2.12
C ASP A 327 -27.34 6.16 -2.58
N ILE A 328 -26.16 5.61 -2.93
CA ILE A 328 -25.01 6.38 -3.36
C ILE A 328 -24.71 6.05 -4.82
N PRO A 329 -24.94 6.99 -5.76
CA PRO A 329 -24.79 6.71 -7.19
C PRO A 329 -23.37 6.38 -7.62
N SER A 330 -22.36 7.04 -7.04
CA SER A 330 -20.94 6.70 -7.17
C SER A 330 -20.10 7.46 -6.16
N ALA A 331 -18.91 6.93 -5.83
CA ALA A 331 -17.96 7.60 -4.95
C ALA A 331 -17.52 8.96 -5.49
N GLN A 332 -17.41 9.13 -6.81
CA GLN A 332 -17.04 10.39 -7.43
C GLN A 332 -18.16 11.44 -7.29
N LYS A 333 -19.39 11.08 -7.64
CA LYS A 333 -20.54 11.98 -7.49
C LYS A 333 -20.77 12.40 -6.04
N LEU A 334 -20.59 11.47 -5.11
CA LEU A 334 -20.63 11.79 -3.68
C LEU A 334 -19.52 12.79 -3.32
N ASN A 335 -18.31 12.57 -3.80
CA ASN A 335 -17.17 13.44 -3.52
C ASN A 335 -17.39 14.88 -4.01
N ASP A 336 -18.00 15.04 -5.19
CA ASP A 336 -18.35 16.36 -5.73
C ASP A 336 -19.47 17.01 -4.91
N ALA A 337 -20.51 16.26 -4.54
CA ALA A 337 -21.60 16.75 -3.71
C ALA A 337 -21.14 17.17 -2.29
N ILE A 338 -20.16 16.46 -1.71
CA ILE A 338 -19.57 16.81 -0.41
C ILE A 338 -18.85 18.16 -0.47
N LYS A 339 -18.12 18.46 -1.54
CA LYS A 339 -17.46 19.75 -1.71
C LYS A 339 -18.47 20.89 -1.75
N ASP A 340 -19.57 20.71 -2.49
CA ASP A 340 -20.64 21.68 -2.56
C ASP A 340 -21.32 21.86 -1.20
N ALA A 341 -21.60 20.77 -0.48
CA ALA A 341 -22.19 20.80 0.86
C ALA A 341 -21.25 21.48 1.87
N ALA A 342 -19.95 21.17 1.85
CA ALA A 342 -18.97 21.78 2.72
C ALA A 342 -18.82 23.28 2.46
N LYS A 343 -18.88 23.71 1.18
CA LYS A 343 -18.87 25.12 0.80
C LYS A 343 -20.12 25.83 1.32
N ALA A 344 -21.31 25.24 1.15
CA ALA A 344 -22.54 25.81 1.62
C ALA A 344 -22.61 25.90 3.17
N ALA A 345 -21.96 24.99 3.87
CA ALA A 345 -21.84 24.98 5.33
C ALA A 345 -20.72 25.91 5.87
N GLY A 346 -20.00 26.64 5.01
CA GLY A 346 -18.95 27.56 5.43
C GLY A 346 -17.67 26.87 5.95
N LEU A 347 -17.40 25.65 5.54
CA LEU A 347 -16.16 24.94 5.90
C LEU A 347 -15.00 25.45 5.02
N ASP A 348 -14.60 26.68 5.20
CA ASP A 348 -13.66 27.41 4.35
C ASP A 348 -12.26 27.63 4.98
N ARG A 349 -12.01 27.01 6.14
CA ARG A 349 -10.68 27.05 6.80
C ARG A 349 -9.57 26.77 5.79
N THR A 350 -8.58 27.67 5.76
CA THR A 350 -7.46 27.55 4.82
C THR A 350 -6.52 26.41 5.23
N ILE A 351 -6.25 25.52 4.29
CA ILE A 351 -5.27 24.44 4.43
C ILE A 351 -4.06 24.75 3.56
N ASN A 352 -2.91 24.85 4.19
CA ASN A 352 -1.64 25.08 3.51
C ASN A 352 -0.95 23.74 3.26
N GLU A 353 -0.63 23.44 2.01
CA GLU A 353 0.15 22.27 1.62
C GLU A 353 1.49 22.72 1.03
N VAL A 354 2.57 22.14 1.51
CA VAL A 354 3.92 22.35 0.98
C VAL A 354 4.38 21.07 0.32
N TYR A 355 4.82 21.16 -0.93
CA TYR A 355 5.34 20.03 -1.68
C TYR A 355 6.50 20.44 -2.58
N TYR A 356 7.12 19.47 -3.23
CA TYR A 356 8.23 19.70 -4.15
C TYR A 356 7.91 19.15 -5.53
N ILE A 357 8.36 19.90 -6.56
CA ILE A 357 8.45 19.45 -7.95
C ILE A 357 9.95 19.55 -8.33
N GLY A 358 10.63 18.40 -8.47
CA GLY A 358 12.07 18.40 -8.58
C GLY A 358 12.73 18.99 -7.32
N THR A 359 13.47 20.10 -7.50
CA THR A 359 14.09 20.85 -6.41
C THR A 359 13.26 22.05 -5.96
N GLU A 360 12.24 22.43 -6.74
CA GLU A 360 11.42 23.59 -6.48
C GLU A 360 10.41 23.31 -5.38
N ARG A 361 10.41 24.18 -4.35
CA ARG A 361 9.40 24.16 -3.27
C ARG A 361 8.16 24.93 -3.73
N LYS A 362 7.02 24.26 -3.65
CA LYS A 362 5.71 24.85 -3.94
C LYS A 362 4.88 24.93 -2.65
N GLU A 363 4.13 25.99 -2.53
CA GLU A 363 3.12 26.18 -1.49
C GLU A 363 1.77 26.40 -2.14
N GLU A 364 0.76 25.73 -1.63
CA GLU A 364 -0.59 25.83 -2.13
C GLU A 364 -1.55 25.99 -0.95
N SER A 365 -2.37 27.03 -0.99
CA SER A 365 -3.37 27.34 0.02
C SER A 365 -4.76 27.15 -0.57
N ASN A 366 -5.51 26.24 0.00
CA ASN A 366 -6.87 25.95 -0.45
C ASN A 366 -7.85 25.97 0.72
N PRO A 367 -9.07 26.49 0.54
CA PRO A 367 -10.11 26.32 1.53
C PRO A 367 -10.50 24.85 1.65
N PHE A 368 -10.77 24.40 2.87
CA PHE A 368 -11.08 23.00 3.17
C PHE A 368 -12.20 22.44 2.28
N CYS A 369 -13.24 23.21 2.03
CA CYS A 369 -14.36 22.81 1.18
C CYS A 369 -13.95 22.43 -0.27
N LYS A 370 -12.85 22.95 -0.79
CA LYS A 370 -12.34 22.59 -2.13
C LYS A 370 -11.61 21.25 -2.14
N ILE A 371 -10.95 20.88 -1.03
CA ILE A 371 -10.08 19.72 -0.96
C ILE A 371 -10.69 18.53 -0.22
N ILE A 372 -11.77 18.74 0.51
CA ILE A 372 -12.50 17.68 1.23
C ILE A 372 -12.84 16.52 0.30
N SER A 373 -12.67 15.31 0.81
CA SER A 373 -12.95 14.08 0.09
C SER A 373 -13.60 13.02 0.99
N ASN A 374 -14.11 11.95 0.39
CA ASN A 374 -14.65 10.81 1.14
C ASN A 374 -13.65 10.22 2.15
N HIS A 375 -12.35 10.31 1.86
CA HIS A 375 -11.33 9.73 2.75
C HIS A 375 -11.09 10.60 3.98
N ASP A 376 -11.39 11.90 3.90
CA ASP A 376 -11.20 12.82 5.02
C ASP A 376 -12.22 12.57 6.14
N ALA A 377 -13.39 11.98 5.84
CA ALA A 377 -14.33 11.50 6.86
C ALA A 377 -13.65 10.50 7.81
N ARG A 378 -12.99 9.50 7.26
CA ARG A 378 -12.25 8.51 8.06
C ARG A 378 -11.07 9.13 8.82
N ARG A 379 -10.40 10.12 8.24
CA ARG A 379 -9.35 10.88 8.92
C ARG A 379 -9.92 11.68 10.09
N THR A 380 -11.08 12.30 9.88
CA THR A 380 -11.84 13.00 10.93
C THR A 380 -12.14 12.07 12.09
N PHE A 381 -12.70 10.87 11.82
CA PHE A 381 -12.91 9.86 12.86
C PHE A 381 -11.65 9.59 13.69
N VAL A 382 -10.54 9.28 13.00
CA VAL A 382 -9.27 8.95 13.67
C VAL A 382 -8.76 10.12 14.50
N SER A 383 -8.72 11.33 13.92
CA SER A 383 -8.18 12.52 14.60
C SER A 383 -9.05 12.94 15.77
N CYS A 384 -10.37 12.95 15.62
CA CYS A 384 -11.30 13.28 16.72
C CYS A 384 -11.24 12.22 17.84
N SER A 385 -11.23 10.93 17.49
CA SER A 385 -11.13 9.85 18.50
C SER A 385 -9.86 9.95 19.32
N LEU A 386 -8.73 10.20 18.68
CA LEU A 386 -7.45 10.40 19.38
C LEU A 386 -7.47 11.68 20.23
N ALA A 387 -8.08 12.76 19.73
CA ALA A 387 -8.24 14.00 20.48
C ALA A 387 -9.12 13.83 21.74
N MET A 388 -10.15 12.99 21.65
CA MET A 388 -10.98 12.60 22.81
C MET A 388 -10.25 11.67 23.80
N GLY A 389 -9.04 11.20 23.48
CA GLY A 389 -8.26 10.32 24.32
C GLY A 389 -8.58 8.83 24.17
N ILE A 390 -9.31 8.46 23.13
CA ILE A 390 -9.56 7.04 22.82
C ILE A 390 -8.23 6.37 22.45
N PRO A 391 -7.85 5.24 23.07
CA PRO A 391 -6.59 4.57 22.79
C PRO A 391 -6.43 4.21 21.32
N ALA A 392 -5.22 4.41 20.79
CA ALA A 392 -4.94 4.16 19.37
C ALA A 392 -5.28 2.73 18.93
N GLU A 393 -5.09 1.74 19.80
CA GLU A 393 -5.43 0.33 19.55
C GLU A 393 -6.94 0.15 19.35
N THR A 394 -7.76 0.86 20.12
CA THR A 394 -9.23 0.85 19.97
C THR A 394 -9.63 1.48 18.64
N VAL A 395 -9.05 2.65 18.31
CA VAL A 395 -9.28 3.31 17.02
C VAL A 395 -8.84 2.41 15.85
N MET A 396 -7.72 1.70 16.00
CA MET A 396 -7.24 0.76 14.99
C MET A 396 -8.22 -0.40 14.75
N LYS A 397 -8.85 -0.94 15.79
CA LYS A 397 -9.90 -1.98 15.67
C LYS A 397 -11.09 -1.48 14.89
N CYS A 398 -11.62 -0.30 15.21
CA CYS A 398 -12.74 0.30 14.47
C CYS A 398 -12.39 0.59 13.01
N THR A 399 -11.16 1.01 12.76
CA THR A 399 -10.72 1.38 11.41
C THR A 399 -10.17 0.20 10.59
N GLY A 400 -9.83 -0.94 11.21
CA GLY A 400 -9.15 -2.05 10.55
C GLY A 400 -7.75 -1.68 10.03
N HIS A 401 -6.97 -0.93 10.82
CA HIS A 401 -5.56 -0.66 10.53
C HIS A 401 -4.68 -1.77 11.11
N LYS A 402 -3.85 -2.40 10.26
CA LYS A 402 -2.95 -3.49 10.67
C LYS A 402 -1.67 -3.01 11.35
N SER A 403 -1.27 -1.76 11.14
CA SER A 403 0.02 -1.24 11.59
C SER A 403 -0.13 0.12 12.24
N TYR A 404 0.50 0.29 13.38
CA TYR A 404 0.61 1.58 14.07
C TYR A 404 1.25 2.67 13.19
N ASN A 405 2.19 2.30 12.31
CA ASN A 405 2.80 3.24 11.38
C ASN A 405 1.78 3.92 10.45
N THR A 406 0.65 3.28 10.17
CA THR A 406 -0.43 3.90 9.38
C THR A 406 -1.22 4.93 10.18
N MET A 407 -1.18 4.86 11.52
CA MET A 407 -1.81 5.81 12.44
C MET A 407 -0.89 6.98 12.82
N LYS A 408 0.42 6.79 12.71
CA LYS A 408 1.42 7.78 13.13
C LYS A 408 1.16 9.20 12.60
N PRO A 409 0.81 9.43 11.31
CA PRO A 409 0.52 10.78 10.79
C PRO A 409 -0.64 11.49 11.51
N TYR A 410 -1.61 10.74 12.03
CA TYR A 410 -2.74 11.30 12.77
C TYR A 410 -2.39 11.62 14.21
N ILE A 411 -1.52 10.81 14.83
CA ILE A 411 -1.03 11.03 16.19
C ILE A 411 -0.13 12.27 16.22
N GLU A 412 0.72 12.44 15.21
CA GLU A 412 1.63 13.59 15.11
C GLU A 412 0.87 14.91 14.86
N THR A 413 -0.30 14.88 14.22
CA THR A 413 -1.17 16.05 14.02
C THR A 413 -2.02 16.40 15.24
N ALA A 414 -2.14 15.49 16.20
CA ALA A 414 -2.90 15.72 17.45
C ALA A 414 -2.07 16.46 18.52
N VAL A 415 -1.32 17.49 18.11
CA VAL A 415 -0.55 18.34 19.07
C VAL A 415 -1.47 18.98 20.11
N GLU A 416 -2.70 19.35 19.75
CA GLU A 416 -3.74 19.81 20.69
C GLU A 416 -4.04 18.75 21.75
N THR A 417 -4.04 17.47 21.39
CA THR A 417 -4.24 16.35 22.31
C THR A 417 -3.07 16.23 23.30
N GLN A 418 -1.83 16.49 22.86
CA GLN A 418 -0.69 16.50 23.77
C GLN A 418 -0.81 17.63 24.80
N THR A 419 -1.22 18.82 24.36
CA THR A 419 -1.46 19.95 25.25
C THR A 419 -2.54 19.62 26.28
N LEU A 420 -3.69 19.11 25.85
CA LEU A 420 -4.78 18.68 26.72
C LEU A 420 -4.39 17.54 27.68
N GLN A 421 -3.57 16.58 27.24
CA GLN A 421 -3.07 15.52 28.10
C GLN A 421 -2.01 16.02 29.09
N MET A 422 -1.16 16.98 28.67
CA MET A 422 -0.17 17.59 29.58
C MET A 422 -0.84 18.56 30.56
N GLU A 423 -1.97 19.16 30.22
CA GLU A 423 -2.80 19.90 31.17
C GLU A 423 -3.32 19.01 32.31
N LYS A 424 -3.55 17.72 32.07
CA LYS A 424 -3.85 16.72 33.12
C LYS A 424 -2.68 16.58 34.11
N TRP A 425 -1.44 16.69 33.63
CA TRP A 425 -0.24 16.70 34.49
C TRP A 425 -0.10 17.99 35.32
N ASN A 426 -0.56 19.11 34.80
CA ASN A 426 -0.47 20.43 35.46
C ASN A 426 -1.49 20.61 36.60
N GLY A 427 -2.00 19.52 37.15
CA GLY A 427 -2.77 19.56 38.40
C GLY A 427 -4.26 19.88 38.27
N ASN A 428 -4.82 19.83 37.07
CA ASN A 428 -6.26 19.90 36.88
C ASN A 428 -6.97 18.57 37.24
N MET A 429 -6.51 17.95 38.35
CA MET A 429 -7.16 16.79 38.96
C MET A 429 -8.66 17.05 39.26
N PHE A 430 -9.03 18.31 39.50
CA PHE A 430 -10.42 18.71 39.69
C PHE A 430 -11.26 18.57 38.42
N ARG A 431 -10.74 19.00 37.25
CA ARG A 431 -11.46 18.83 35.98
C ARG A 431 -11.65 17.36 35.62
N SER A 432 -10.61 16.53 35.77
CA SER A 432 -10.73 15.09 35.54
C SER A 432 -11.67 14.40 36.49
N LYS A 433 -11.71 14.82 37.79
CA LYS A 433 -12.70 14.33 38.74
C LYS A 433 -14.12 14.74 38.37
N ILE A 434 -14.32 15.99 37.94
CA ILE A 434 -15.63 16.46 37.49
C ILE A 434 -16.08 15.72 36.23
N ILE A 435 -15.21 15.52 35.25
CA ILE A 435 -15.53 14.76 34.04
C ILE A 435 -15.89 13.30 34.39
N ASN A 436 -15.10 12.63 35.22
CA ASN A 436 -15.39 11.26 35.64
C ASN A 436 -16.69 11.15 36.49
N LEU A 437 -17.04 12.21 37.25
CA LEU A 437 -18.29 12.26 37.98
C LEU A 437 -19.51 12.54 37.09
N LEU A 438 -19.28 13.16 35.93
CA LEU A 438 -20.33 13.49 34.96
C LEU A 438 -20.50 12.35 33.91
N ASP A 439 -19.54 11.46 33.72
CA ASP A 439 -19.58 10.37 32.73
C ASP A 439 -20.63 9.28 33.11
N ASP A 440 -21.00 9.18 34.39
CA ASP A 440 -21.97 8.19 34.87
C ASP A 440 -23.38 8.79 35.11
N GLU A 441 -23.59 10.07 34.79
CA GLU A 441 -24.83 10.79 35.08
C GLU A 441 -25.79 10.84 33.87
N ASP A 442 -27.08 10.95 34.16
CA ASP A 442 -28.10 10.99 33.13
C ASP A 442 -28.10 12.31 32.33
N GLU A 443 -28.67 12.27 31.14
CA GLU A 443 -28.65 13.40 30.18
C GLU A 443 -29.36 14.66 30.72
N ASN A 444 -30.33 14.52 31.65
CA ASN A 444 -31.05 15.63 32.25
C ASN A 444 -30.18 16.33 33.31
N PHE A 445 -29.46 15.55 34.13
CA PHE A 445 -28.48 16.09 35.06
C PHE A 445 -27.38 16.85 34.35
N LEU A 446 -26.87 16.29 33.24
CA LEU A 446 -25.84 16.94 32.41
C LEU A 446 -26.33 18.28 31.82
N LYS A 447 -27.60 18.36 31.39
CA LYS A 447 -28.23 19.62 30.92
C LYS A 447 -28.35 20.65 32.02
N ASP A 448 -28.69 20.24 33.22
CA ASP A 448 -28.79 21.14 34.37
C ASP A 448 -27.44 21.69 34.80
N VAL A 449 -26.40 20.84 34.81
CA VAL A 449 -25.03 21.25 35.05
C VAL A 449 -24.54 22.23 33.99
N LEU A 450 -24.83 21.95 32.72
CA LEU A 450 -24.45 22.83 31.59
C LEU A 450 -25.12 24.20 31.72
N SER A 451 -26.41 24.24 32.02
CA SER A 451 -27.16 25.50 32.22
C SER A 451 -26.63 26.31 33.40
N TYR A 452 -26.26 25.64 34.51
CA TYR A 452 -25.63 26.29 35.65
C TYR A 452 -24.26 26.90 35.29
N ILE A 453 -23.42 26.15 34.55
CA ILE A 453 -22.11 26.64 34.08
C ILE A 453 -22.29 27.86 33.18
N GLN A 454 -23.21 27.82 32.22
CA GLN A 454 -23.51 28.94 31.31
C GLN A 454 -23.98 30.18 32.05
N ALA A 455 -24.88 30.02 33.05
CA ALA A 455 -25.30 31.10 33.89
C ALA A 455 -24.16 31.74 34.70
N LYS A 456 -23.25 30.93 35.22
CA LYS A 456 -22.05 31.38 35.96
C LYS A 456 -21.07 32.08 35.05
N GLN A 457 -20.86 31.63 33.82
CA GLN A 457 -20.00 32.28 32.80
C GLN A 457 -20.59 33.65 32.42
N SER A 458 -21.91 33.76 32.24
CA SER A 458 -22.60 35.00 31.93
C SER A 458 -22.45 36.01 33.07
N GLN A 459 -22.58 35.57 34.32
CA GLN A 459 -22.34 36.41 35.52
C GLN A 459 -20.89 36.93 35.59
N LYS A 460 -19.91 36.06 35.29
CA LYS A 460 -18.48 36.44 35.26
C LYS A 460 -18.18 37.45 34.16
N LEU A 461 -18.81 37.30 33.00
CA LEU A 461 -18.64 38.29 31.90
C LEU A 461 -19.27 39.63 32.25
N GLN A 462 -20.46 39.65 32.90
CA GLN A 462 -21.07 40.88 33.37
C GLN A 462 -20.27 41.54 34.48
N GLN A 463 -19.64 40.80 35.39
CA GLN A 463 -18.75 41.34 36.42
C GLN A 463 -17.48 41.95 35.81
N LYS A 464 -16.90 41.37 34.76
CA LYS A 464 -15.74 41.89 34.03
C LYS A 464 -16.05 43.18 33.21
N GLN A 465 -17.31 43.39 32.91
CA GLN A 465 -17.79 44.60 32.18
C GLN A 465 -18.33 45.66 33.16
N SER A 466 -18.32 45.42 34.47
CA SER A 466 -18.72 46.44 35.45
C SER A 466 -17.67 47.54 35.53
N PRO A 467 -18.09 48.81 35.68
CA PRO A 467 -17.16 49.96 35.73
C PRO A 467 -16.09 49.88 36.85
N GLU A 468 -16.37 49.13 37.92
CA GLU A 468 -15.46 48.91 39.03
C GLU A 468 -14.27 47.99 38.67
N TYR A 469 -14.43 47.05 37.76
CA TYR A 469 -13.35 46.12 37.33
C TYR A 469 -12.42 46.78 36.29
N LEU A 470 -12.91 47.74 35.53
CA LEU A 470 -12.13 48.50 34.54
C LEU A 470 -11.28 49.61 35.17
N GLN A 471 -11.48 49.93 36.45
CA GLN A 471 -10.64 50.86 37.20
C GLN A 471 -9.51 50.18 37.99
N MET A 472 -9.48 48.84 38.09
CA MET A 472 -8.45 48.08 38.82
C MET A 472 -7.49 47.29 37.90
N SER A 473 -7.63 47.38 36.60
CA SER A 473 -6.72 46.79 35.59
C SER A 473 -6.01 47.92 34.80
#